data_7ece5c48cbcbcd8e0680459dfb2ba76c
#
_entry.id   7ece5c48cbcbcd8e0680459dfb2ba76c
#
_cell.length_a   1.000
_cell.length_b   1.000
_cell.length_c   1.000
_cell.angle_alpha   90.00
_cell.angle_beta   90.00
_cell.angle_gamma   90.00
#
_symmetry.space_group_name_H-M   'P 1'
#
loop_
_entity.id
_entity.type
_entity.pdbx_description
1 polymer ?
#
loop_
_entity_poly.entity_id
_entity_poly.type
_entity_poly.pdbx_seq_one_letter_code
_entity_poly.pdbx_strand_id
1 'polypeptide(L)'
;MNRLLRALIAVAAFQVMAGAHSGPPFPILSDRVAGPYKISIWTDPDATDDRTAAGQFWVMLQPARPEGGRTIPAATRVAVSITPTDRQGPERSASAAPVNADASRQFVALLMDHEGPFAVRVRVDGPLGRAEVQAATDATYDLRPRPILTVLFVLPFLLVGFVWGKLLIRRRMHRQGGR
;
A
#
# COMPACT_ATOMS: atom_id res chain seq x y z
N MET A 1 0.99 36.84 16.76
CA MET A 1 0.54 35.45 16.48
C MET A 1 1.10 34.58 17.58
N ASN A 2 0.24 34.02 18.44
CA ASN A 2 0.61 33.31 19.67
C ASN A 2 1.44 32.05 19.38
N ARG A 3 2.49 31.79 20.18
CA ARG A 3 3.35 30.58 20.07
C ARG A 3 2.51 29.28 20.13
N LEU A 4 1.42 29.28 20.88
CA LEU A 4 0.44 28.17 20.95
C LEU A 4 -0.27 27.90 19.60
N LEU A 5 -0.64 28.96 18.87
CA LEU A 5 -1.29 28.81 17.56
C LEU A 5 -0.32 28.21 16.53
N ARG A 6 0.95 28.62 16.57
CA ARG A 6 2.00 28.04 15.69
C ARG A 6 2.28 26.56 16.02
N ALA A 7 2.27 26.18 17.29
CA ALA A 7 2.42 24.79 17.70
C ALA A 7 1.24 23.94 17.27
N LEU A 8 0.01 24.43 17.38
CA LEU A 8 -1.20 23.76 16.92
C LEU A 8 -1.23 23.57 15.39
N ILE A 9 -0.82 24.59 14.63
CA ILE A 9 -0.72 24.50 13.18
C ILE A 9 0.36 23.50 12.76
N ALA A 10 1.51 23.47 13.46
CA ALA A 10 2.58 22.51 13.20
C ALA A 10 2.15 21.06 13.47
N VAL A 11 1.41 20.82 14.57
CA VAL A 11 0.86 19.48 14.90
C VAL A 11 -0.19 19.07 13.88
N ALA A 12 -1.08 19.98 13.46
CA ALA A 12 -2.08 19.70 12.44
C ALA A 12 -1.45 19.43 11.06
N ALA A 13 -0.40 20.16 10.68
CA ALA A 13 0.33 19.92 9.43
C ALA A 13 1.07 18.57 9.43
N PHE A 14 1.59 18.13 10.58
CA PHE A 14 2.23 16.82 10.71
C PHE A 14 1.25 15.66 10.54
N GLN A 15 0.00 15.83 10.95
CA GLN A 15 -1.05 14.80 10.80
C GLN A 15 -1.49 14.62 9.35
N VAL A 16 -1.46 15.68 8.55
CA VAL A 16 -1.84 15.62 7.11
C VAL A 16 -0.78 14.82 6.31
N MET A 17 0.48 14.84 6.74
CA MET A 17 1.53 14.04 6.08
C MET A 17 1.50 12.55 6.48
N ALA A 18 0.96 12.19 7.63
CA ALA A 18 0.87 10.81 8.09
C ALA A 18 -0.25 9.99 7.38
N GLY A 19 -1.18 10.65 6.68
CA GLY A 19 -2.30 9.99 5.99
C GLY A 19 -2.01 9.54 4.55
N ALA A 20 -0.78 9.71 4.03
CA ALA A 20 -0.47 9.49 2.62
C ALA A 20 0.27 8.17 2.32
N HIS A 21 0.41 7.29 3.28
CA HIS A 21 1.06 6.00 3.05
C HIS A 21 0.08 4.85 3.30
N SER A 22 -0.56 4.38 2.26
CA SER A 22 -0.72 2.96 2.03
C SER A 22 0.72 2.40 2.09
N GLY A 23 0.95 1.35 2.89
CA GLY A 23 2.29 0.80 3.07
C GLY A 23 2.97 0.53 1.71
N PRO A 24 4.30 0.50 1.64
CA PRO A 24 4.95 0.14 0.39
C PRO A 24 4.56 -1.28 0.00
N PRO A 25 4.34 -1.56 -1.29
CA PRO A 25 4.06 -2.91 -1.75
C PRO A 25 5.18 -3.86 -1.27
N PHE A 26 4.80 -5.05 -0.82
CA PHE A 26 5.77 -6.05 -0.36
C PHE A 26 5.94 -7.18 -1.39
N PRO A 27 7.14 -7.77 -1.50
CA PRO A 27 7.40 -8.83 -2.46
C PRO A 27 6.76 -10.16 -2.00
N ILE A 28 5.98 -10.77 -2.89
CA ILE A 28 5.46 -12.14 -2.71
C ILE A 28 6.22 -13.16 -3.55
N LEU A 29 6.98 -12.68 -4.54
CA LEU A 29 7.91 -13.46 -5.33
C LEU A 29 9.07 -12.58 -5.75
N SER A 30 10.31 -13.04 -5.57
CA SER A 30 11.49 -12.29 -5.96
C SER A 30 12.37 -13.10 -6.90
N ASP A 31 12.77 -12.46 -8.01
CA ASP A 31 13.81 -12.93 -8.93
C ASP A 31 13.65 -14.38 -9.43
N ARG A 32 12.41 -14.84 -9.59
CA ARG A 32 12.13 -16.21 -10.07
C ARG A 32 12.39 -16.29 -11.57
N VAL A 33 13.30 -17.17 -11.94
CA VAL A 33 13.55 -17.48 -13.35
C VAL A 33 12.47 -18.44 -13.87
N ALA A 34 11.78 -18.03 -14.93
CA ALA A 34 10.78 -18.83 -15.64
C ALA A 34 10.91 -18.56 -17.15
N GLY A 35 11.28 -19.59 -17.89
CA GLY A 35 11.56 -19.45 -19.31
C GLY A 35 12.60 -18.36 -19.60
N PRO A 36 12.31 -17.42 -20.53
CA PRO A 36 13.24 -16.35 -20.88
C PRO A 36 13.20 -15.15 -19.92
N TYR A 37 12.40 -15.19 -18.86
CA TYR A 37 12.19 -14.08 -17.92
C TYR A 37 12.68 -14.40 -16.53
N LYS A 38 13.10 -13.34 -15.82
CA LYS A 38 13.26 -13.27 -14.39
C LYS A 38 12.13 -12.38 -13.87
N ILE A 39 11.26 -12.91 -13.01
CA ILE A 39 9.98 -12.32 -12.61
C ILE A 39 10.00 -12.06 -11.11
N SER A 40 9.64 -10.83 -10.73
CA SER A 40 9.33 -10.46 -9.34
C SER A 40 7.90 -9.94 -9.26
N ILE A 41 7.17 -10.30 -8.20
CA ILE A 41 5.79 -9.89 -7.95
C ILE A 41 5.74 -9.19 -6.60
N TRP A 42 5.19 -7.99 -6.61
CA TRP A 42 4.93 -7.18 -5.44
C TRP A 42 3.44 -6.95 -5.31
N THR A 43 2.93 -6.88 -4.10
CA THR A 43 1.52 -6.66 -3.84
C THR A 43 1.30 -5.67 -2.71
N ASP A 44 0.19 -4.96 -2.79
CA ASP A 44 -0.38 -4.15 -1.73
C ASP A 44 -1.87 -4.53 -1.66
N PRO A 45 -2.27 -5.39 -0.71
CA PRO A 45 -3.64 -5.89 -0.59
C PRO A 45 -4.50 -4.91 0.22
N ASP A 46 -4.60 -3.65 -0.23
CA ASP A 46 -5.45 -2.65 0.42
C ASP A 46 -6.93 -3.03 0.33
N ALA A 47 -7.66 -2.74 1.41
CA ALA A 47 -9.11 -2.84 1.45
C ALA A 47 -9.76 -1.68 0.70
N THR A 48 -10.84 -1.95 0.01
CA THR A 48 -11.75 -0.93 -0.52
C THR A 48 -12.74 -0.49 0.57
N ASP A 49 -13.33 0.73 0.43
CA ASP A 49 -14.30 1.27 1.39
C ASP A 49 -15.57 0.40 1.54
N ASP A 50 -15.85 -0.48 0.60
CA ASP A 50 -16.96 -1.42 0.60
C ASP A 50 -16.66 -2.76 1.32
N ARG A 51 -15.52 -2.85 2.00
CA ARG A 51 -15.02 -4.03 2.71
C ARG A 51 -14.57 -5.19 1.82
N THR A 52 -14.35 -4.95 0.55
CA THR A 52 -13.63 -5.88 -0.30
C THR A 52 -12.16 -5.49 -0.36
N ALA A 53 -11.25 -6.46 -0.30
CA ALA A 53 -9.84 -6.18 -0.46
C ALA A 53 -9.53 -5.95 -1.96
N ALA A 54 -8.85 -4.88 -2.27
CA ALA A 54 -8.34 -4.62 -3.62
C ALA A 54 -6.88 -5.07 -3.68
N GLY A 55 -6.63 -6.19 -4.35
CA GLY A 55 -5.25 -6.62 -4.59
C GLY A 55 -4.62 -5.77 -5.68
N GLN A 56 -3.59 -5.04 -5.33
CA GLN A 56 -2.74 -4.33 -6.28
C GLN A 56 -1.49 -5.15 -6.52
N PHE A 57 -1.17 -5.39 -7.80
CA PHE A 57 -0.02 -6.22 -8.19
C PHE A 57 0.89 -5.46 -9.13
N TRP A 58 2.17 -5.44 -8.80
CA TRP A 58 3.25 -4.97 -9.66
C TRP A 58 4.09 -6.17 -10.07
N VAL A 59 4.17 -6.40 -11.36
CA VAL A 59 5.00 -7.45 -11.94
C VAL A 59 6.21 -6.81 -12.61
N MET A 60 7.39 -7.15 -12.10
CA MET A 60 8.67 -6.70 -12.66
C MET A 60 9.29 -7.81 -13.48
N LEU A 61 9.64 -7.49 -14.72
CA LEU A 61 10.22 -8.41 -15.68
C LEU A 61 11.64 -8.00 -16.00
N GLN A 62 12.54 -8.97 -16.03
CA GLN A 62 13.89 -8.83 -16.54
C GLN A 62 14.17 -10.02 -17.48
N PRO A 63 15.07 -9.89 -18.46
CA PRO A 63 15.56 -11.04 -19.20
C PRO A 63 16.28 -12.01 -18.25
N ALA A 64 16.01 -13.30 -18.36
CA ALA A 64 16.68 -14.32 -17.55
C ALA A 64 18.19 -14.35 -17.77
N ARG A 65 18.62 -13.95 -18.98
CA ARG A 65 20.02 -13.78 -19.36
C ARG A 65 20.25 -12.35 -19.81
N PRO A 66 20.95 -11.53 -19.01
CA PRO A 66 21.16 -10.10 -19.32
C PRO A 66 22.20 -9.88 -20.44
N GLU A 67 22.72 -10.95 -21.04
CA GLU A 67 23.72 -10.86 -22.08
C GLU A 67 23.23 -10.04 -23.31
N GLY A 68 24.02 -9.11 -23.76
CA GLY A 68 23.75 -8.28 -24.94
C GLY A 68 22.77 -7.13 -24.74
N GLY A 69 22.52 -6.65 -23.49
CA GLY A 69 21.69 -5.48 -23.23
C GLY A 69 20.21 -5.66 -23.60
N ARG A 70 19.72 -6.90 -23.62
CA ARG A 70 18.31 -7.20 -23.94
C ARG A 70 17.38 -6.51 -22.95
N THR A 71 16.42 -5.77 -23.45
CA THR A 71 15.32 -5.17 -22.72
C THR A 71 14.05 -6.00 -22.93
N ILE A 72 13.06 -5.81 -22.06
CA ILE A 72 11.74 -6.42 -22.23
C ILE A 72 11.04 -5.72 -23.41
N PRO A 73 10.65 -6.48 -24.47
CA PRO A 73 9.98 -5.88 -25.62
C PRO A 73 8.62 -5.27 -25.25
N ALA A 74 8.26 -4.16 -25.87
CA ALA A 74 6.98 -3.46 -25.62
C ALA A 74 5.74 -4.32 -25.94
N ALA A 75 5.87 -5.31 -26.80
CA ALA A 75 4.79 -6.26 -27.13
C ALA A 75 4.57 -7.36 -26.07
N THR A 76 5.35 -7.34 -24.96
CA THR A 76 5.18 -8.30 -23.86
C THR A 76 3.89 -8.01 -23.11
N ARG A 77 3.04 -9.03 -22.97
CA ARG A 77 1.78 -8.98 -22.25
C ARG A 77 1.88 -9.78 -20.96
N VAL A 78 1.30 -9.24 -19.90
CA VAL A 78 1.22 -9.91 -18.60
C VAL A 78 -0.23 -10.04 -18.20
N ALA A 79 -0.63 -11.23 -17.77
CA ALA A 79 -1.91 -11.48 -17.14
C ALA A 79 -1.67 -11.97 -15.71
N VAL A 80 -2.42 -11.42 -14.76
CA VAL A 80 -2.41 -11.86 -13.37
C VAL A 80 -3.76 -12.45 -13.06
N SER A 81 -3.77 -13.61 -12.41
CA SER A 81 -4.99 -14.20 -11.88
C SER A 81 -4.82 -14.54 -10.41
N ILE A 82 -5.92 -14.44 -9.67
CA ILE A 82 -6.03 -14.77 -8.25
C ILE A 82 -7.15 -15.78 -8.03
N THR A 83 -6.92 -16.70 -7.11
CA THR A 83 -7.90 -17.73 -6.72
C THR A 83 -7.85 -17.89 -5.21
N PRO A 84 -9.01 -17.81 -4.49
CA PRO A 84 -9.06 -18.13 -3.07
C PRO A 84 -8.55 -19.56 -2.82
N THR A 85 -7.82 -19.77 -1.71
CA THR A 85 -7.32 -21.11 -1.36
C THR A 85 -7.97 -21.70 -0.10
N ASP A 86 -8.64 -20.87 0.69
CA ASP A 86 -9.38 -21.26 1.89
C ASP A 86 -10.83 -21.68 1.62
N ARG A 87 -11.33 -21.34 0.44
CA ARG A 87 -12.70 -21.64 0.01
C ARG A 87 -12.80 -21.84 -1.50
N GLN A 88 -13.89 -22.44 -1.93
CA GLN A 88 -14.21 -22.49 -3.36
C GLN A 88 -14.66 -21.11 -3.84
N GLY A 89 -13.99 -20.60 -4.88
CA GLY A 89 -14.31 -19.31 -5.50
C GLY A 89 -13.80 -19.25 -6.94
N PRO A 90 -14.36 -18.37 -7.76
CA PRO A 90 -13.94 -18.23 -9.14
C PRO A 90 -12.53 -17.64 -9.23
N GLU A 91 -11.74 -18.12 -10.18
CA GLU A 91 -10.52 -17.44 -10.61
C GLU A 91 -10.87 -16.08 -11.21
N ARG A 92 -10.24 -15.02 -10.72
CA ARG A 92 -10.34 -13.67 -11.27
C ARG A 92 -9.05 -13.34 -11.99
N SER A 93 -9.14 -12.86 -13.21
CA SER A 93 -7.98 -12.57 -14.03
C SER A 93 -8.13 -11.23 -14.74
N ALA A 94 -7.02 -10.48 -14.85
CA ALA A 94 -6.95 -9.27 -15.65
C ALA A 94 -5.56 -9.12 -16.30
N SER A 95 -5.53 -8.39 -17.41
CA SER A 95 -4.29 -8.01 -18.07
C SER A 95 -3.67 -6.83 -17.34
N ALA A 96 -2.38 -6.93 -17.06
CA ALA A 96 -1.61 -5.82 -16.50
C ALA A 96 -1.28 -4.78 -17.58
N ALA A 97 -1.18 -3.53 -17.17
CA ALA A 97 -0.76 -2.43 -18.02
C ALA A 97 0.68 -1.99 -17.71
N PRO A 98 1.46 -1.58 -18.70
CA PRO A 98 2.81 -1.07 -18.47
C PRO A 98 2.76 0.27 -17.71
N VAL A 99 3.59 0.39 -16.68
CA VAL A 99 3.73 1.61 -15.91
C VAL A 99 4.65 2.58 -16.64
N ASN A 100 4.17 3.80 -16.92
CA ASN A 100 4.93 4.82 -17.67
C ASN A 100 5.47 4.32 -19.02
N ALA A 101 4.69 3.49 -19.73
CA ALA A 101 5.09 2.84 -20.99
C ALA A 101 6.32 1.90 -20.88
N ASP A 102 6.74 1.54 -19.67
CA ASP A 102 7.84 0.60 -19.43
C ASP A 102 7.30 -0.83 -19.37
N ALA A 103 7.58 -1.62 -20.41
CA ALA A 103 7.14 -3.02 -20.49
C ALA A 103 7.76 -3.92 -19.41
N SER A 104 8.85 -3.49 -18.78
CA SER A 104 9.48 -4.23 -17.68
C SER A 104 8.73 -4.08 -16.35
N ARG A 105 7.81 -3.10 -16.25
CA ARG A 105 7.01 -2.81 -15.05
C ARG A 105 5.55 -2.83 -15.42
N GLN A 106 4.84 -3.81 -14.90
CA GLN A 106 3.42 -4.02 -15.21
C GLN A 106 2.60 -3.88 -13.93
N PHE A 107 1.43 -3.27 -14.03
CA PHE A 107 0.52 -3.05 -12.92
C PHE A 107 -0.88 -3.56 -13.24
N VAL A 108 -1.52 -4.15 -12.25
CA VAL A 108 -2.93 -4.54 -12.32
C VAL A 108 -3.56 -4.50 -10.93
N ALA A 109 -4.83 -4.12 -10.86
CA ALA A 109 -5.66 -4.25 -9.67
C ALA A 109 -6.70 -5.35 -9.89
N LEU A 110 -6.84 -6.25 -8.91
CA LEU A 110 -7.81 -7.34 -8.90
C LEU A 110 -8.60 -7.29 -7.60
N LEU A 111 -9.92 -7.41 -7.70
CA LEU A 111 -10.78 -7.39 -6.53
C LEU A 111 -10.64 -8.70 -5.76
N MET A 112 -10.17 -8.61 -4.51
CA MET A 112 -10.23 -9.67 -3.51
C MET A 112 -11.49 -9.45 -2.68
N ASP A 113 -12.40 -10.43 -2.68
CA ASP A 113 -13.75 -10.29 -2.12
C ASP A 113 -13.84 -10.68 -0.64
N HIS A 114 -12.74 -11.06 -0.01
CA HIS A 114 -12.67 -11.41 1.40
C HIS A 114 -11.23 -11.37 1.93
N GLU A 115 -11.09 -11.39 3.24
CA GLU A 115 -9.83 -11.67 3.92
C GLU A 115 -9.47 -13.15 3.80
N GLY A 116 -8.19 -13.43 3.62
CA GLY A 116 -7.68 -14.80 3.59
C GLY A 116 -6.64 -15.04 2.51
N PRO A 117 -6.20 -16.29 2.38
CA PRO A 117 -5.14 -16.65 1.45
C PRO A 117 -5.62 -16.79 0.02
N PHE A 118 -4.85 -16.23 -0.91
CA PHE A 118 -5.05 -16.31 -2.35
C PHE A 118 -3.81 -16.87 -3.05
N ALA A 119 -4.03 -17.79 -3.98
CA ALA A 119 -3.02 -18.15 -4.96
C ALA A 119 -2.98 -17.08 -6.05
N VAL A 120 -1.78 -16.62 -6.37
CA VAL A 120 -1.51 -15.64 -7.42
C VAL A 120 -0.78 -16.34 -8.55
N ARG A 121 -1.29 -16.24 -9.77
CA ARG A 121 -0.66 -16.77 -10.98
C ARG A 121 -0.38 -15.65 -11.94
N VAL A 122 0.86 -15.56 -12.40
CA VAL A 122 1.30 -14.58 -13.39
C VAL A 122 1.72 -15.30 -14.65
N ARG A 123 1.09 -14.94 -15.77
CA ARG A 123 1.43 -15.42 -17.12
C ARG A 123 2.04 -14.28 -17.92
N VAL A 124 3.15 -14.57 -18.56
CA VAL A 124 3.85 -13.65 -19.45
C VAL A 124 3.86 -14.25 -20.84
N ASP A 125 3.43 -13.48 -21.83
CA ASP A 125 3.48 -13.84 -23.25
C ASP A 125 4.12 -12.68 -24.04
N GLY A 126 5.17 -12.96 -24.78
CA GLY A 126 5.86 -11.92 -25.52
C GLY A 126 6.87 -12.46 -26.51
N PRO A 127 7.56 -11.59 -27.26
CA PRO A 127 8.53 -11.98 -28.27
C PRO A 127 9.69 -12.84 -27.77
N LEU A 128 10.02 -12.78 -26.48
CA LEU A 128 11.06 -13.62 -25.87
C LEU A 128 10.56 -15.04 -25.58
N GLY A 129 9.23 -15.27 -25.57
CA GLY A 129 8.61 -16.55 -25.25
C GLY A 129 7.51 -16.42 -24.18
N ARG A 130 7.12 -17.57 -23.64
CA ARG A 130 6.09 -17.66 -22.58
C ARG A 130 6.71 -18.06 -21.26
N ALA A 131 6.11 -17.57 -20.19
CA ALA A 131 6.44 -17.97 -18.82
C ALA A 131 5.21 -17.94 -17.93
N GLU A 132 5.22 -18.79 -16.92
CA GLU A 132 4.20 -18.79 -15.86
C GLU A 132 4.89 -18.97 -14.51
N VAL A 133 4.47 -18.20 -13.51
CA VAL A 133 4.90 -18.34 -12.13
C VAL A 133 3.70 -18.29 -11.19
N GLN A 134 3.85 -18.89 -10.02
CA GLN A 134 2.84 -18.90 -8.97
C GLN A 134 3.45 -18.37 -7.67
N ALA A 135 2.63 -17.63 -6.93
CA ALA A 135 2.92 -17.11 -5.60
C ALA A 135 1.66 -17.23 -4.74
N ALA A 136 1.75 -16.87 -3.47
CA ALA A 136 0.63 -16.75 -2.57
C ALA A 136 0.67 -15.42 -1.85
N THR A 137 -0.48 -14.89 -1.47
CA THR A 137 -0.62 -13.69 -0.65
C THR A 137 -1.85 -13.82 0.24
N ASP A 138 -1.83 -13.14 1.38
CA ASP A 138 -2.97 -13.02 2.25
C ASP A 138 -3.62 -11.64 2.05
N ALA A 139 -4.90 -11.63 1.69
CA ALA A 139 -5.68 -10.40 1.66
C ALA A 139 -6.07 -10.01 3.08
N THR A 140 -5.78 -8.78 3.45
CA THR A 140 -6.17 -8.20 4.74
C THR A 140 -6.99 -6.95 4.52
N TYR A 141 -8.02 -6.73 5.35
CA TYR A 141 -8.73 -5.47 5.31
C TYR A 141 -7.84 -4.35 5.84
N ASP A 142 -8.01 -3.16 5.25
CA ASP A 142 -7.35 -1.97 5.76
C ASP A 142 -7.76 -1.72 7.21
N LEU A 143 -6.79 -1.84 8.10
CA LEU A 143 -6.96 -1.61 9.55
C LEU A 143 -6.96 -0.13 9.92
N ARG A 144 -7.19 0.79 8.95
CA ARG A 144 -7.27 2.21 9.28
C ARG A 144 -8.30 2.42 10.37
N PRO A 145 -7.92 2.99 11.52
CA PRO A 145 -8.87 3.22 12.59
C PRO A 145 -9.97 4.15 12.08
N ARG A 146 -11.23 3.76 12.35
CA ARG A 146 -12.37 4.61 12.00
C ARG A 146 -12.13 6.02 12.54
N PRO A 147 -12.49 7.09 11.80
CA PRO A 147 -12.23 8.47 12.21
C PRO A 147 -12.64 8.76 13.65
N ILE A 148 -13.74 8.15 14.09
CA ILE A 148 -14.24 8.27 15.47
C ILE A 148 -13.25 7.70 16.51
N LEU A 149 -12.57 6.60 16.21
CA LEU A 149 -11.55 6.01 17.09
C LEU A 149 -10.32 6.91 17.17
N THR A 150 -9.93 7.53 16.05
CA THR A 150 -8.85 8.52 16.04
C THR A 150 -9.18 9.73 16.90
N VAL A 151 -10.40 10.26 16.78
CA VAL A 151 -10.88 11.37 17.63
C VAL A 151 -10.88 10.95 19.12
N LEU A 152 -11.40 9.76 19.42
CA LEU A 152 -11.45 9.23 20.79
C LEU A 152 -10.05 9.06 21.39
N PHE A 153 -9.07 8.65 20.58
CA PHE A 153 -7.67 8.50 21.00
C PHE A 153 -6.98 9.85 21.24
N VAL A 154 -7.28 10.86 20.42
CA VAL A 154 -6.66 12.20 20.53
C VAL A 154 -7.29 13.03 21.62
N LEU A 155 -8.59 12.84 21.92
CA LEU A 155 -9.35 13.62 22.90
C LEU A 155 -8.70 13.70 24.31
N PRO A 156 -8.21 12.60 24.92
CA PRO A 156 -7.54 12.66 26.22
C PRO A 156 -6.31 13.59 26.21
N PHE A 157 -5.52 13.56 25.13
CA PHE A 157 -4.33 14.41 25.00
C PHE A 157 -4.68 15.89 24.90
N LEU A 158 -5.77 16.20 24.17
CA LEU A 158 -6.28 17.57 24.08
C LEU A 158 -6.79 18.06 25.44
N LEU A 159 -7.49 17.22 26.20
CA LEU A 159 -7.98 17.55 27.54
C LEU A 159 -6.81 17.81 28.50
N VAL A 160 -5.82 16.93 28.53
CA VAL A 160 -4.60 17.12 29.34
C VAL A 160 -3.89 18.41 28.95
N GLY A 161 -3.69 18.66 27.66
CA GLY A 161 -3.09 19.89 27.15
C GLY A 161 -3.86 21.14 27.55
N PHE A 162 -5.20 21.09 27.51
CA PHE A 162 -6.07 22.19 27.94
C PHE A 162 -5.95 22.47 29.44
N VAL A 163 -6.01 21.43 30.28
CA VAL A 163 -5.85 21.55 31.74
C VAL A 163 -4.47 22.14 32.10
N TRP A 164 -3.42 21.62 31.47
CA TRP A 164 -2.06 22.13 31.64
C TRP A 164 -1.91 23.61 31.24
N GLY A 165 -2.47 23.95 30.09
CA GLY A 165 -2.47 25.35 29.59
C GLY A 165 -3.18 26.28 30.59
N LYS A 166 -4.33 25.87 31.14
CA LYS A 166 -5.09 26.64 32.12
C LYS A 166 -4.32 26.82 33.45
N LEU A 167 -3.64 25.77 33.90
CA LEU A 167 -2.79 25.83 35.10
C LEU A 167 -1.58 26.77 34.90
N LEU A 168 -0.93 26.75 33.75
CA LEU A 168 0.18 27.63 33.46
C LEU A 168 -0.25 29.10 33.38
N ILE A 169 -1.40 29.39 32.81
CA ILE A 169 -1.94 30.76 32.76
C ILE A 169 -2.26 31.26 34.18
N ARG A 170 -2.92 30.42 35.00
CA ARG A 170 -3.20 30.80 36.40
C ARG A 170 -1.92 31.09 37.20
N ARG A 171 -0.87 30.25 37.07
CA ARG A 171 0.42 30.48 37.73
C ARG A 171 1.08 31.79 37.29
N ARG A 172 0.95 32.19 36.03
CA ARG A 172 1.48 33.47 35.54
C ARG A 172 0.76 34.69 36.11
N MET A 173 -0.58 34.62 36.20
CA MET A 173 -1.38 35.71 36.76
C MET A 173 -1.08 35.93 38.25
N HIS A 174 -0.91 34.87 39.04
CA HIS A 174 -0.55 34.99 40.44
C HIS A 174 0.85 35.58 40.67
N ARG A 175 1.79 35.44 39.74
CA ARG A 175 3.13 36.05 39.83
C ARG A 175 3.15 37.53 39.46
N GLN A 176 2.17 38.02 38.74
CA GLN A 176 2.11 39.43 38.32
C GLN A 176 1.26 40.30 39.28
N GLY A 177 0.38 39.72 40.07
CA GLY A 177 -0.44 40.44 41.06
C GLY A 177 0.19 40.61 42.42
N GLY A 178 1.43 40.19 42.63
CA GLY A 178 2.20 40.32 43.90
C GLY A 178 3.34 41.34 43.87
N ARG A 179 3.25 42.33 42.97
CA ARG A 179 4.16 43.48 42.96
C ARG A 179 3.41 44.78 43.23
#